data_1a0fb643bb5205266113d1162678cdf8
#
_entry.id   1a0fb643bb5205266113d1162678cdf8
#
_cell.length_a   1.000
_cell.length_b   1.000
_cell.length_c   1.000
_cell.angle_alpha   90.00
_cell.angle_beta   90.00
_cell.angle_gamma   90.00
#
_symmetry.space_group_name_H-M   'P 1'
#
loop_
_entity.id
_entity.type
_entity.pdbx_description
1 polymer ?
#
loop_
_entity_poly.entity_id
_entity_poly.type
_entity_poly.pdbx_seq_one_letter_code
_entity_poly.pdbx_strand_id
1 'polypeptide(L)'
;MNLLEAIKLVPDHRKNRGIRHPLWLMLTIILLGSCTGYWGYKPLVEFTKNHRKTLIKLLALPPDIRFPSDSTFRNIIQALDFEILAVLFNVWCKKTLSIDEGELMAMDGKGIKSTLTGGNSSYQNFVTMVSVYSHHHGWVVRHQV
;
A
#
# COMPACT_ATOMS: atom_id res chain seq x y z
N MET A 1 -14.48 10.20 2.24
CA MET A 1 -13.00 10.24 2.16
C MET A 1 -12.58 9.36 1.00
N ASN A 2 -11.97 9.91 -0.04
CA ASN A 2 -11.45 9.08 -1.13
C ASN A 2 -10.12 8.41 -0.75
N LEU A 3 -9.67 7.41 -1.56
CA LEU A 3 -8.47 6.64 -1.23
C LEU A 3 -7.21 7.51 -1.18
N LEU A 4 -7.09 8.50 -2.05
CA LEU A 4 -5.93 9.42 -2.05
C LEU A 4 -5.89 10.29 -0.78
N GLU A 5 -7.04 10.72 -0.28
CA GLU A 5 -7.15 11.41 1.00
C GLU A 5 -6.70 10.52 2.15
N ALA A 6 -7.09 9.24 2.14
CA ALA A 6 -6.64 8.28 3.14
C ALA A 6 -5.12 8.07 3.10
N ILE A 7 -4.53 7.93 1.91
CA ILE A 7 -3.09 7.80 1.72
C ILE A 7 -2.33 9.04 2.24
N LYS A 8 -2.88 10.23 2.09
CA LYS A 8 -2.27 11.47 2.62
C LYS A 8 -2.22 11.54 4.14
N LEU A 9 -3.01 10.73 4.83
CA LEU A 9 -2.99 10.63 6.30
C LEU A 9 -1.88 9.72 6.83
N VAL A 10 -1.19 8.96 5.99
CA VAL A 10 -0.05 8.13 6.40
C VAL A 10 1.06 9.03 6.91
N PRO A 11 1.50 8.90 8.18
CA PRO A 11 2.58 9.71 8.71
C PRO A 11 3.89 9.40 8.00
N ASP A 12 4.61 10.43 7.60
CA ASP A 12 5.93 10.27 6.99
C ASP A 12 6.97 10.07 8.08
N HIS A 13 7.45 8.86 8.24
CA HIS A 13 8.46 8.47 9.24
C HIS A 13 9.88 8.91 8.86
N ARG A 14 10.08 9.45 7.67
CA ARG A 14 11.40 9.85 7.18
C ARG A 14 11.83 11.18 7.82
N LYS A 15 13.13 11.34 8.05
CA LYS A 15 13.71 12.62 8.47
C LYS A 15 13.55 13.65 7.34
N ASN A 16 13.24 14.91 7.68
CA ASN A 16 13.01 15.98 6.71
C ASN A 16 14.18 16.22 5.74
N ARG A 17 15.40 15.88 6.16
CA ARG A 17 16.59 16.04 5.31
C ARG A 17 16.59 15.00 4.18
N GLY A 18 16.54 15.48 2.94
CA GLY A 18 16.63 14.63 1.73
C GLY A 18 15.30 14.08 1.22
N ILE A 19 14.15 14.48 1.76
CA ILE A 19 12.85 14.14 1.21
C ILE A 19 12.61 14.93 -0.07
N ARG A 20 12.74 14.28 -1.23
CA ARG A 20 12.43 14.87 -2.55
C ARG A 20 10.97 14.67 -2.95
N HIS A 21 10.38 13.59 -2.48
CA HIS A 21 9.01 13.18 -2.83
C HIS A 21 8.22 12.95 -1.55
N PRO A 22 7.02 13.52 -1.42
CA PRO A 22 6.16 13.27 -0.26
C PRO A 22 5.73 11.80 -0.24
N LEU A 23 5.52 11.25 0.96
CA LEU A 23 5.19 9.84 1.15
C LEU A 23 3.91 9.46 0.40
N TRP A 24 2.88 10.31 0.44
CA TRP A 24 1.61 10.06 -0.24
C TRP A 24 1.79 9.84 -1.75
N LEU A 25 2.68 10.57 -2.40
CA LEU A 25 2.97 10.40 -3.83
C LEU A 25 3.60 9.04 -4.11
N MET A 26 4.57 8.65 -3.25
CA MET A 26 5.24 7.36 -3.35
C MET A 26 4.25 6.19 -3.20
N LEU A 27 3.40 6.25 -2.17
CA LEU A 27 2.39 5.23 -1.91
C LEU A 27 1.35 5.15 -3.04
N THR A 28 0.95 6.29 -3.58
CA THR A 28 0.01 6.34 -4.72
C THR A 28 0.62 5.69 -5.96
N ILE A 29 1.89 5.98 -6.27
CA ILE A 29 2.58 5.35 -7.41
C ILE A 29 2.74 3.85 -7.21
N ILE A 30 3.12 3.41 -6.01
CA ILE A 30 3.23 1.99 -5.66
C ILE A 30 1.88 1.29 -5.86
N LEU A 31 0.80 1.86 -5.36
CA LEU A 31 -0.54 1.31 -5.49
C LEU A 31 -0.97 1.19 -6.95
N LEU A 32 -0.89 2.29 -7.72
CA LEU A 32 -1.29 2.31 -9.13
C LEU A 32 -0.43 1.37 -9.97
N GLY A 33 0.88 1.36 -9.76
CA GLY A 33 1.79 0.46 -10.43
C GLY A 33 1.49 -1.01 -10.13
N SER A 34 1.25 -1.35 -8.87
CA SER A 34 0.90 -2.71 -8.46
C SER A 34 -0.44 -3.17 -9.06
N CYS A 35 -1.46 -2.30 -9.08
CA CYS A 35 -2.75 -2.60 -9.69
C CYS A 35 -2.67 -2.81 -11.22
N THR A 36 -1.64 -2.29 -11.87
CA THR A 36 -1.40 -2.41 -13.31
C THR A 36 -0.31 -3.42 -13.68
N GLY A 37 0.14 -4.23 -12.72
CA GLY A 37 1.07 -5.34 -12.95
C GLY A 37 2.57 -4.98 -12.86
N TYR A 38 2.91 -3.78 -12.42
CA TYR A 38 4.32 -3.38 -12.23
C TYR A 38 4.81 -3.75 -10.81
N TRP A 39 5.17 -5.01 -10.62
CA TRP A 39 5.63 -5.54 -9.34
C TRP A 39 7.13 -5.40 -9.15
N GLY A 40 7.55 -4.70 -8.09
CA GLY A 40 8.96 -4.52 -7.74
C GLY A 40 9.51 -3.13 -8.07
N TYR A 41 10.70 -2.84 -7.56
CA TYR A 41 11.26 -1.48 -7.58
C TYR A 41 11.59 -0.96 -8.98
N LYS A 42 12.23 -1.78 -9.82
CA LYS A 42 12.55 -1.42 -11.22
C LYS A 42 11.29 -1.27 -12.08
N PRO A 43 10.31 -2.23 -12.05
CA PRO A 43 9.04 -2.05 -12.74
C PRO A 43 8.30 -0.78 -12.33
N LEU A 44 8.31 -0.39 -11.06
CA LEU A 44 7.69 0.88 -10.63
C LEU A 44 8.34 2.12 -11.26
N VAL A 45 9.66 2.09 -11.48
CA VAL A 45 10.34 3.15 -12.25
C VAL A 45 9.88 3.16 -13.70
N GLU A 46 9.73 2.01 -14.33
CA GLU A 46 9.19 1.89 -15.70
C GLU A 46 7.75 2.39 -15.78
N PHE A 47 6.91 2.03 -14.79
CA PHE A 47 5.56 2.57 -14.67
C PHE A 47 5.54 4.10 -14.69
N THR A 48 6.39 4.74 -13.87
CA THR A 48 6.46 6.21 -13.84
C THR A 48 6.93 6.83 -15.15
N LYS A 49 7.82 6.17 -15.90
CA LYS A 49 8.27 6.62 -17.22
C LYS A 49 7.16 6.50 -18.26
N ASN A 50 6.53 5.32 -18.33
CA ASN A 50 5.50 5.01 -19.32
C ASN A 50 4.23 5.84 -19.13
N HIS A 51 3.89 6.15 -17.87
CA HIS A 51 2.67 6.89 -17.52
C HIS A 51 2.93 8.32 -17.04
N ARG A 52 4.12 8.89 -17.32
CA ARG A 52 4.54 10.21 -16.84
C ARG A 52 3.48 11.29 -17.04
N LYS A 53 3.00 11.46 -18.27
CA LYS A 53 2.02 12.51 -18.60
C LYS A 53 0.71 12.34 -17.84
N THR A 54 0.23 11.09 -17.74
CA THR A 54 -0.99 10.75 -17.02
C THR A 54 -0.86 11.00 -15.53
N LEU A 55 0.25 10.61 -14.91
CA LEU A 55 0.51 10.84 -13.50
C LEU A 55 0.60 12.33 -13.16
N ILE A 56 1.29 13.12 -13.99
CA ILE A 56 1.37 14.57 -13.80
C ILE A 56 -0.02 15.19 -13.83
N LYS A 57 -0.85 14.84 -14.81
CA LYS A 57 -2.22 15.36 -14.94
C LYS A 57 -3.13 14.89 -13.79
N LEU A 58 -3.10 13.59 -13.49
CA LEU A 58 -3.98 12.96 -12.48
C LEU A 58 -3.71 13.47 -11.06
N LEU A 59 -2.44 13.65 -10.73
CA LEU A 59 -2.00 14.02 -9.38
C LEU A 59 -1.65 15.51 -9.26
N ALA A 60 -1.94 16.31 -10.31
CA ALA A 60 -1.64 17.74 -10.38
C ALA A 60 -0.18 18.07 -10.01
N LEU A 61 0.77 17.30 -10.57
CA LEU A 61 2.19 17.46 -10.28
C LEU A 61 2.84 18.51 -11.21
N PRO A 62 3.97 19.11 -10.79
CA PRO A 62 4.75 19.98 -11.67
C PRO A 62 5.20 19.23 -12.94
N PRO A 63 5.18 19.88 -14.12
CA PRO A 63 5.52 19.22 -15.39
C PRO A 63 6.98 18.75 -15.47
N ASP A 64 7.86 19.40 -14.73
CA ASP A 64 9.30 19.13 -14.63
C ASP A 64 9.65 18.15 -13.48
N ILE A 65 8.65 17.60 -12.78
CA ILE A 65 8.89 16.69 -11.66
C ILE A 65 9.81 15.54 -12.05
N ARG A 66 10.82 15.31 -11.21
CA ARG A 66 11.67 14.14 -11.31
C ARG A 66 11.06 13.00 -10.51
N PHE A 67 10.67 11.92 -11.18
CA PHE A 67 10.11 10.75 -10.52
C PHE A 67 11.17 9.96 -9.72
N PRO A 68 10.74 9.17 -8.70
CA PRO A 68 11.62 8.42 -7.84
C PRO A 68 12.45 7.37 -8.58
N SER A 69 13.64 7.07 -8.06
CA SER A 69 14.48 5.95 -8.48
C SER A 69 14.06 4.63 -7.80
N ASP A 70 14.56 3.52 -8.30
CA ASP A 70 14.36 2.18 -7.72
C ASP A 70 14.85 2.07 -6.26
N SER A 71 16.01 2.69 -5.95
CA SER A 71 16.51 2.77 -4.58
C SER A 71 15.59 3.57 -3.66
N THR A 72 14.94 4.61 -4.16
CA THR A 72 13.96 5.39 -3.38
C THR A 72 12.74 4.55 -3.08
N PHE A 73 12.18 3.82 -4.05
CA PHE A 73 11.06 2.90 -3.82
C PHE A 73 11.43 1.81 -2.82
N ARG A 74 12.63 1.20 -2.96
CA ARG A 74 13.11 0.18 -2.04
C ARG A 74 13.16 0.69 -0.60
N ASN A 75 13.80 1.83 -0.36
CA ASN A 75 13.96 2.39 0.98
C ASN A 75 12.61 2.70 1.63
N ILE A 76 11.63 3.19 0.87
CA ILE A 76 10.30 3.49 1.38
C ILE A 76 9.57 2.21 1.73
N ILE A 77 9.52 1.22 0.83
CA ILE A 77 8.79 -0.03 1.07
C ILE A 77 9.38 -0.80 2.26
N GLN A 78 10.71 -0.79 2.42
CA GLN A 78 11.36 -1.46 3.54
C GLN A 78 11.13 -0.79 4.90
N ALA A 79 10.91 0.53 4.91
CA ALA A 79 10.71 1.30 6.14
C ALA A 79 9.21 1.56 6.44
N LEU A 80 8.32 1.06 5.60
CA LEU A 80 6.88 1.31 5.73
C LEU A 80 6.30 0.47 6.87
N ASP A 81 5.55 1.15 7.73
CA ASP A 81 4.77 0.49 8.78
C ASP A 81 3.45 -0.04 8.20
N PHE A 82 3.37 -1.35 8.02
CA PHE A 82 2.20 -2.02 7.45
C PHE A 82 1.00 -2.01 8.38
N GLU A 83 1.19 -1.93 9.70
CA GLU A 83 0.09 -1.82 10.66
C GLU A 83 -0.65 -0.50 10.49
N ILE A 84 0.10 0.60 10.32
CA ILE A 84 -0.49 1.92 10.04
C ILE A 84 -1.27 1.90 8.73
N LEU A 85 -0.74 1.25 7.68
CA LEU A 85 -1.46 1.11 6.41
C LEU A 85 -2.74 0.30 6.58
N ALA A 86 -2.70 -0.81 7.32
CA ALA A 86 -3.87 -1.64 7.57
C ALA A 86 -4.94 -0.86 8.34
N VAL A 87 -4.57 -0.09 9.36
CA VAL A 87 -5.49 0.77 10.11
C VAL A 87 -6.15 1.81 9.21
N LEU A 88 -5.37 2.51 8.38
CA LEU A 88 -5.90 3.52 7.46
C LEU A 88 -6.80 2.93 6.38
N PHE A 89 -6.44 1.77 5.84
CA PHE A 89 -7.27 1.01 4.92
C PHE A 89 -8.62 0.65 5.56
N ASN A 90 -8.60 0.12 6.78
CA ASN A 90 -9.82 -0.24 7.52
C ASN A 90 -10.71 0.99 7.78
N VAL A 91 -10.13 2.14 8.12
CA VAL A 91 -10.87 3.39 8.30
C VAL A 91 -11.49 3.86 6.98
N TRP A 92 -10.73 3.78 5.87
CA TRP A 92 -11.23 4.12 4.54
C TRP A 92 -12.39 3.20 4.13
N CYS A 93 -12.24 1.88 4.29
CA CYS A 93 -13.29 0.91 4.00
C CYS A 93 -14.58 1.23 4.78
N LYS A 94 -14.49 1.44 6.10
CA LYS A 94 -15.64 1.79 6.93
C LYS A 94 -16.37 3.06 6.49
N LYS A 95 -15.65 4.04 5.94
CA LYS A 95 -16.25 5.30 5.46
C LYS A 95 -16.81 5.21 4.04
N THR A 96 -16.36 4.22 3.27
CA THR A 96 -16.70 4.08 1.85
C THR A 96 -17.74 3.01 1.61
N LEU A 97 -17.74 1.96 2.45
CA LEU A 97 -18.63 0.83 2.34
C LEU A 97 -19.60 0.82 3.52
N SER A 98 -20.90 0.76 3.23
CA SER A 98 -21.92 0.46 4.22
C SER A 98 -21.99 -1.06 4.38
N ILE A 99 -21.59 -1.55 5.55
CA ILE A 99 -21.68 -2.97 5.87
C ILE A 99 -23.00 -3.17 6.64
N ASP A 100 -23.91 -3.94 6.08
CA ASP A 100 -25.22 -4.18 6.65
C ASP A 100 -25.14 -5.26 7.75
N GLU A 101 -26.02 -5.17 8.76
CA GLU A 101 -26.18 -6.22 9.76
C GLU A 101 -26.66 -7.52 9.09
N GLY A 102 -25.96 -8.65 9.39
CA GLY A 102 -26.26 -9.94 8.79
C GLY A 102 -25.55 -10.22 7.46
N GLU A 103 -24.69 -9.34 6.99
CA GLU A 103 -23.89 -9.57 5.78
C GLU A 103 -22.94 -10.77 5.95
N LEU A 104 -22.88 -11.64 4.93
CA LEU A 104 -21.96 -12.77 4.90
C LEU A 104 -20.52 -12.31 4.69
N MET A 105 -19.69 -12.58 5.69
CA MET A 105 -18.27 -12.27 5.67
C MET A 105 -17.44 -13.56 5.61
N ALA A 106 -16.43 -13.60 4.76
CA ALA A 106 -15.42 -14.64 4.77
C ALA A 106 -14.13 -14.11 5.39
N MET A 107 -13.49 -14.92 6.23
CA MET A 107 -12.20 -14.57 6.86
C MET A 107 -11.14 -15.54 6.35
N ASP A 108 -10.02 -15.01 5.87
CA ASP A 108 -8.87 -15.78 5.41
C ASP A 108 -7.59 -15.29 6.10
N GLY A 109 -6.82 -16.25 6.62
CA GLY A 109 -5.53 -16.00 7.26
C GLY A 109 -4.40 -16.56 6.43
N LYS A 110 -3.46 -15.71 6.00
CA LYS A 110 -2.32 -16.11 5.17
C LYS A 110 -1.00 -15.77 5.81
N GLY A 111 -0.16 -16.79 6.07
CA GLY A 111 1.23 -16.60 6.50
C GLY A 111 2.10 -16.07 5.36
N ILE A 112 2.84 -15.01 5.60
CA ILE A 112 3.76 -14.42 4.63
C ILE A 112 5.11 -15.12 4.75
N LYS A 113 5.35 -16.14 3.93
CA LYS A 113 6.57 -16.99 3.97
C LYS A 113 7.88 -16.20 3.90
N SER A 114 7.92 -15.07 3.20
CA SER A 114 9.11 -14.21 3.10
C SER A 114 9.51 -13.56 4.42
N THR A 115 8.64 -13.58 5.43
CA THR A 115 8.91 -13.05 6.78
C THR A 115 9.33 -14.13 7.78
N LEU A 116 9.48 -15.38 7.32
CA LEU A 116 9.85 -16.51 8.17
C LEU A 116 11.22 -16.30 8.81
N THR A 117 11.27 -16.38 10.14
CA THR A 117 12.49 -16.44 10.93
C THR A 117 12.55 -17.76 11.71
N GLY A 118 13.75 -18.31 11.90
CA GLY A 118 13.93 -19.59 12.61
C GLY A 118 13.50 -20.81 11.80
N GLY A 119 13.61 -20.79 10.47
CA GLY A 119 13.12 -21.85 9.56
C GLY A 119 13.63 -23.27 9.82
N ASN A 120 14.78 -23.40 10.54
CA ASN A 120 15.38 -24.69 10.91
C ASN A 120 15.20 -25.02 12.40
N SER A 121 14.40 -24.28 13.14
CA SER A 121 14.11 -24.52 14.56
C SER A 121 12.69 -25.03 14.76
N SER A 122 12.44 -25.64 15.93
CA SER A 122 11.07 -26.01 16.35
C SER A 122 10.16 -24.80 16.59
N TYR A 123 10.73 -23.61 16.61
CA TYR A 123 10.02 -22.34 16.77
C TYR A 123 10.19 -21.50 15.49
N GLN A 124 9.13 -21.42 14.70
CA GLN A 124 9.10 -20.61 13.49
C GLN A 124 8.21 -19.39 13.72
N ASN A 125 8.75 -18.20 13.48
CA ASN A 125 7.99 -16.96 13.58
C ASN A 125 7.81 -16.35 12.19
N PHE A 126 6.57 -15.99 11.85
CA PHE A 126 6.23 -15.36 10.58
C PHE A 126 5.03 -14.42 10.75
N VAL A 127 4.96 -13.43 9.89
CA VAL A 127 3.83 -12.50 9.87
C VAL A 127 2.62 -13.18 9.23
N THR A 128 1.49 -13.12 9.90
CA THR A 128 0.20 -13.60 9.37
C THR A 128 -0.69 -12.41 9.06
N MET A 129 -1.16 -12.33 7.84
CA MET A 129 -2.15 -11.35 7.44
C MET A 129 -3.55 -11.99 7.45
N VAL A 130 -4.47 -11.39 8.19
CA VAL A 130 -5.88 -11.80 8.21
C VAL A 130 -6.68 -10.81 7.38
N SER A 131 -7.44 -11.31 6.44
CA SER A 131 -8.31 -10.52 5.56
C SER A 131 -9.77 -10.89 5.80
N VAL A 132 -10.64 -9.90 5.87
CA VAL A 132 -12.09 -10.07 5.93
C VAL A 132 -12.68 -9.63 4.60
N TYR A 133 -13.36 -10.52 3.92
CA TYR A 133 -13.97 -10.31 2.61
C TYR A 133 -15.50 -10.23 2.74
N SER A 134 -16.10 -9.21 2.15
CA SER A 134 -17.53 -9.05 2.04
C SER A 134 -18.03 -9.70 0.75
N HIS A 135 -18.97 -10.66 0.88
CA HIS A 135 -19.60 -11.27 -0.29
C HIS A 135 -20.51 -10.31 -1.04
N HIS A 136 -21.18 -9.40 -0.34
CA HIS A 136 -22.07 -8.41 -0.95
C HIS A 136 -21.30 -7.41 -1.80
N HIS A 137 -20.23 -6.85 -1.25
CA HIS A 137 -19.39 -5.85 -1.94
C HIS A 137 -18.38 -6.46 -2.91
N GLY A 138 -18.04 -7.75 -2.75
CA GLY A 138 -17.01 -8.41 -3.56
C GLY A 138 -15.58 -7.93 -3.26
N TRP A 139 -15.33 -7.37 -2.06
CA TRP A 139 -14.08 -6.72 -1.68
C TRP A 139 -13.57 -7.18 -0.33
N VAL A 140 -12.28 -7.00 -0.12
CA VAL A 140 -11.69 -7.10 1.22
C VAL A 140 -11.99 -5.80 1.96
N VAL A 141 -12.70 -5.91 3.08
CA VAL A 141 -13.17 -4.76 3.87
C VAL A 141 -12.32 -4.49 5.11
N ARG A 142 -11.47 -5.44 5.48
CA ARG A 142 -10.59 -5.32 6.64
C ARG A 142 -9.31 -6.15 6.48
N HIS A 143 -8.18 -5.59 6.90
CA HIS A 143 -6.91 -6.29 7.08
C HIS A 143 -6.43 -6.14 8.52
N GLN A 144 -5.76 -7.20 9.01
CA GLN A 144 -5.00 -7.21 10.25
C GLN A 144 -3.69 -7.96 10.01
N VAL A 145 -2.60 -7.42 10.47
CA VAL A 145 -1.25 -7.99 10.39
C VAL A 145 -0.80 -8.41 11.78
#